data_eccdbaf2cd6491d0f121f0ea3b264db6
#
_entry.id   eccdbaf2cd6491d0f121f0ea3b264db6
#
_cell.length_a   1.000
_cell.length_b   1.000
_cell.length_c   1.000
_cell.angle_alpha   90.00
_cell.angle_beta   90.00
_cell.angle_gamma   90.00
#
_symmetry.space_group_name_H-M   'P 1'
#
loop_
_entity.id
_entity.type
_entity.pdbx_description
1 polymer ?
#
loop_
_entity_poly.entity_id
_entity_poly.type
_entity_poly.pdbx_seq_one_letter_code
_entity_poly.pdbx_strand_id
1 'polypeptide(L)'
;KLLREWLGEELGQLFAGDNPRQSVIDALLDRHGTGRVLFRNTRAAIQGFPERRPDPEPLPCPAMYEGQASGIQGLTPEQLVPEEHWLADDPRVEWLEKKLIGLRPAKVVVICASAQTAMVLEHYLQLRAGIRSAAFHEHLSLIERDRAAAYFADTEQGAQALICSEIGSEGRNFQFAHHLVLFDLP
;
A
#
# COMPACT_ATOMS: atom_id res chain seq x y z
N LYS A 1 -4.97 -24.79 -36.54
CA LYS A 1 -5.06 -23.99 -37.78
C LYS A 1 -4.96 -22.50 -37.49
N LEU A 2 -5.82 -21.94 -36.62
CA LEU A 2 -5.78 -20.53 -36.20
C LEU A 2 -4.44 -20.08 -35.61
N LEU A 3 -3.84 -20.88 -34.71
CA LEU A 3 -2.52 -20.53 -34.13
C LEU A 3 -1.40 -20.43 -35.14
N ARG A 4 -1.40 -21.27 -36.20
CA ARG A 4 -0.45 -21.18 -37.31
C ARG A 4 -0.65 -19.93 -38.15
N GLU A 5 -1.89 -19.51 -38.32
CA GLU A 5 -2.23 -18.32 -39.09
C GLU A 5 -1.79 -17.04 -38.34
N TRP A 6 -1.88 -17.05 -37.00
CA TRP A 6 -1.54 -15.90 -36.17
C TRP A 6 -0.08 -15.78 -35.74
N LEU A 7 0.60 -16.92 -35.52
CA LEU A 7 2.02 -16.96 -35.06
C LEU A 7 3.02 -17.38 -36.13
N GLY A 8 2.54 -17.87 -37.30
CA GLY A 8 3.41 -18.21 -38.42
C GLY A 8 4.48 -19.26 -38.10
N GLU A 9 5.70 -19.01 -38.56
CA GLU A 9 6.86 -19.94 -38.39
C GLU A 9 7.39 -20.01 -36.98
N GLU A 10 7.12 -19.01 -36.14
CA GLU A 10 7.56 -18.96 -34.73
C GLU A 10 6.87 -20.01 -33.85
N LEU A 11 5.71 -20.54 -34.31
CA LEU A 11 4.94 -21.51 -33.52
C LEU A 11 5.77 -22.74 -33.12
N GLY A 12 6.68 -23.20 -34.01
CA GLY A 12 7.54 -24.34 -33.76
C GLY A 12 8.55 -24.10 -32.63
N GLN A 13 9.09 -22.90 -32.53
CA GLN A 13 10.04 -22.51 -31.48
C GLN A 13 9.36 -22.33 -30.15
N LEU A 14 8.13 -21.79 -30.14
CA LEU A 14 7.34 -21.59 -28.92
C LEU A 14 6.93 -22.93 -28.27
N PHE A 15 6.72 -23.98 -29.04
CA PHE A 15 6.42 -25.32 -28.53
C PHE A 15 7.63 -26.12 -28.07
N ALA A 16 8.85 -25.69 -28.39
CA ALA A 16 10.09 -26.37 -27.99
C ALA A 16 10.62 -25.95 -26.59
N GLY A 17 10.01 -24.93 -25.95
CA GLY A 17 10.44 -24.46 -24.64
C GLY A 17 9.85 -25.24 -23.48
N ASP A 18 10.35 -24.96 -22.27
CA ASP A 18 9.93 -25.63 -21.03
C ASP A 18 8.45 -25.39 -20.64
N ASN A 19 7.85 -24.30 -21.11
CA ASN A 19 6.44 -23.98 -20.88
C ASN A 19 5.74 -23.49 -22.15
N PRO A 20 5.45 -24.38 -23.12
CA PRO A 20 4.95 -24.02 -24.43
C PRO A 20 3.61 -23.25 -24.39
N ARG A 21 2.76 -23.57 -23.42
CA ARG A 21 1.45 -22.90 -23.29
C ARG A 21 1.61 -21.43 -22.93
N GLN A 22 2.48 -21.11 -21.99
CA GLN A 22 2.72 -19.75 -21.56
C GLN A 22 3.40 -18.94 -22.68
N SER A 23 4.40 -19.51 -23.33
CA SER A 23 5.09 -18.88 -24.46
C SER A 23 4.15 -18.52 -25.62
N VAL A 24 3.18 -19.38 -25.93
CA VAL A 24 2.16 -19.10 -26.95
C VAL A 24 1.20 -17.98 -26.50
N ILE A 25 0.79 -17.98 -25.22
CA ILE A 25 -0.07 -16.93 -24.69
C ILE A 25 0.63 -15.57 -24.74
N ASP A 26 1.90 -15.51 -24.31
CA ASP A 26 2.69 -14.29 -24.29
C ASP A 26 2.90 -13.76 -25.71
N ALA A 27 3.22 -14.61 -26.68
CA ALA A 27 3.37 -14.24 -28.09
C ALA A 27 2.06 -13.75 -28.73
N LEU A 28 0.92 -14.32 -28.34
CA LEU A 28 -0.40 -13.85 -28.80
C LEU A 28 -0.77 -12.50 -28.19
N LEU A 29 -0.46 -12.30 -26.90
CA LEU A 29 -0.67 -11.03 -26.22
C LEU A 29 0.22 -9.92 -26.80
N ASP A 30 1.47 -10.23 -27.16
CA ASP A 30 2.37 -9.27 -27.79
C ASP A 30 1.94 -8.87 -29.20
N ARG A 31 1.40 -9.81 -29.97
CA ARG A 31 0.98 -9.52 -31.36
C ARG A 31 -0.40 -8.90 -31.49
N HIS A 32 -1.35 -9.34 -30.69
CA HIS A 32 -2.77 -9.03 -30.88
C HIS A 32 -3.44 -8.40 -29.66
N GLY A 33 -2.76 -8.38 -28.51
CA GLY A 33 -3.27 -7.77 -27.28
C GLY A 33 -2.90 -6.30 -27.15
N THR A 34 -3.35 -5.72 -26.03
CA THR A 34 -2.97 -4.37 -25.60
C THR A 34 -1.48 -4.25 -25.27
N GLY A 35 -0.73 -5.36 -25.21
CA GLY A 35 0.72 -5.43 -24.98
C GLY A 35 1.57 -4.68 -26.01
N ARG A 36 1.04 -4.43 -27.21
CA ARG A 36 1.71 -3.60 -28.23
C ARG A 36 1.81 -2.12 -27.86
N VAL A 37 1.00 -1.68 -26.89
CA VAL A 37 0.91 -0.27 -26.46
C VAL A 37 1.28 -0.10 -24.97
N LEU A 38 1.28 -1.18 -24.20
CA LEU A 38 1.60 -1.19 -22.78
C LEU A 38 2.88 -1.99 -22.56
N PHE A 39 3.99 -1.29 -22.33
CA PHE A 39 5.19 -1.91 -21.75
C PHE A 39 4.84 -2.37 -20.34
N ARG A 40 4.52 -3.64 -20.17
CA ARG A 40 4.36 -4.26 -18.86
C ARG A 40 5.75 -4.53 -18.28
N ASN A 41 6.33 -3.52 -17.66
CA ASN A 41 7.50 -3.71 -16.84
C ASN A 41 7.09 -4.52 -15.60
N THR A 42 7.27 -5.83 -15.65
CA THR A 42 7.15 -6.64 -14.43
C THR A 42 8.43 -6.45 -13.61
N ARG A 43 8.32 -6.28 -12.30
CA ARG A 43 9.49 -6.14 -11.42
C ARG A 43 10.49 -7.27 -11.55
N ALA A 44 10.03 -8.48 -11.91
CA ALA A 44 10.90 -9.63 -12.18
C ALA A 44 11.78 -9.47 -13.44
N ALA A 45 11.37 -8.64 -14.40
CA ALA A 45 12.10 -8.42 -15.65
C ALA A 45 13.13 -7.29 -15.58
N ILE A 46 13.08 -6.44 -14.53
CA ILE A 46 13.97 -5.28 -14.39
C ILE A 46 14.89 -5.50 -13.20
N GLN A 47 16.20 -5.59 -13.47
CA GLN A 47 17.22 -5.67 -12.42
C GLN A 47 17.37 -4.30 -11.72
N GLY A 48 17.59 -4.34 -10.39
CA GLY A 48 17.86 -3.13 -9.60
C GLY A 48 16.67 -2.56 -8.84
N PHE A 49 15.48 -3.16 -8.89
CA PHE A 49 14.40 -2.79 -7.98
C PHE A 49 14.65 -3.35 -6.58
N PRO A 50 14.47 -2.54 -5.53
CA PRO A 50 14.57 -3.03 -4.16
C PRO A 50 13.55 -4.12 -3.90
N GLU A 51 13.98 -5.15 -3.17
CA GLU A 51 13.13 -6.25 -2.73
C GLU A 51 12.05 -5.74 -1.76
N ARG A 52 10.80 -6.19 -1.95
CA ARG A 52 9.75 -6.00 -0.95
C ARG A 52 9.79 -7.16 0.03
N ARG A 53 9.93 -6.83 1.32
CA ARG A 53 9.90 -7.81 2.40
C ARG A 53 8.63 -7.61 3.20
N PRO A 54 7.62 -8.48 3.07
CA PRO A 54 6.45 -8.46 3.93
C PRO A 54 6.86 -8.87 5.35
N ASP A 55 6.36 -8.13 6.35
CA ASP A 55 6.57 -8.36 7.78
C ASP A 55 5.19 -8.40 8.45
N PRO A 56 4.45 -9.53 8.32
CA PRO A 56 3.11 -9.63 8.89
C PRO A 56 3.19 -9.77 10.42
N GLU A 57 2.43 -8.92 11.12
CA GLU A 57 2.35 -8.92 12.58
C GLU A 57 0.96 -9.39 13.02
N PRO A 58 0.83 -10.63 13.53
CA PRO A 58 -0.44 -11.10 14.04
C PRO A 58 -0.77 -10.41 15.36
N LEU A 59 -1.87 -9.66 15.38
CA LEU A 59 -2.36 -8.98 16.58
C LEU A 59 -3.63 -9.66 17.08
N PRO A 60 -3.87 -9.68 18.41
CA PRO A 60 -5.10 -10.22 18.96
C PRO A 60 -6.30 -9.37 18.54
N CYS A 61 -7.43 -10.03 18.26
CA CYS A 61 -8.68 -9.31 18.03
C CYS A 61 -9.24 -8.82 19.37
N PRO A 62 -9.45 -7.52 19.58
CA PRO A 62 -10.01 -7.02 20.82
C PRO A 62 -11.51 -7.33 20.94
N ALA A 63 -11.98 -7.52 22.17
CA ALA A 63 -13.37 -7.92 22.47
C ALA A 63 -14.41 -6.94 21.89
N MET A 64 -14.06 -5.65 21.72
CA MET A 64 -14.96 -4.66 21.14
C MET A 64 -15.35 -4.96 19.68
N TYR A 65 -14.59 -5.79 18.97
CA TYR A 65 -14.89 -6.19 17.60
C TYR A 65 -15.54 -7.57 17.51
N GLU A 66 -15.60 -8.33 18.61
CA GLU A 66 -16.19 -9.65 18.60
C GLU A 66 -17.68 -9.60 18.24
N GLY A 67 -18.06 -10.38 17.23
CA GLY A 67 -19.44 -10.47 16.75
C GLY A 67 -19.95 -9.28 15.94
N GLN A 68 -19.17 -8.22 15.78
CA GLN A 68 -19.58 -7.04 15.01
C GLN A 68 -19.13 -7.10 13.55
N ALA A 69 -18.09 -7.84 13.26
CA ALA A 69 -17.44 -7.83 11.97
C ALA A 69 -17.75 -9.09 11.15
N SER A 70 -18.64 -8.99 10.17
CA SER A 70 -18.80 -10.01 9.13
C SER A 70 -18.63 -9.40 7.74
N GLY A 71 -17.95 -10.11 6.85
CA GLY A 71 -17.72 -9.66 5.48
C GLY A 71 -16.78 -8.46 5.38
N ILE A 72 -17.06 -7.55 4.46
CA ILE A 72 -16.21 -6.36 4.14
C ILE A 72 -16.06 -5.43 5.35
N GLN A 73 -17.08 -5.28 6.18
CA GLN A 73 -17.02 -4.44 7.39
C GLN A 73 -16.01 -4.95 8.41
N GLY A 74 -15.65 -6.23 8.39
CA GLY A 74 -14.61 -6.80 9.23
C GLY A 74 -13.19 -6.35 8.87
N LEU A 75 -13.00 -5.71 7.72
CA LEU A 75 -11.69 -5.19 7.30
C LEU A 75 -11.38 -3.82 7.93
N THR A 76 -12.40 -3.08 8.33
CA THR A 76 -12.29 -1.74 8.95
C THR A 76 -13.12 -1.66 10.25
N PRO A 77 -12.80 -2.50 11.25
CA PRO A 77 -13.64 -2.65 12.43
C PRO A 77 -13.69 -1.39 13.30
N GLU A 78 -12.69 -0.52 13.23
CA GLU A 78 -12.66 0.75 13.96
C GLU A 78 -13.79 1.69 13.56
N GLN A 79 -14.36 1.54 12.35
CA GLN A 79 -15.49 2.36 11.90
C GLN A 79 -16.82 1.97 12.56
N LEU A 80 -16.85 0.86 13.29
CA LEU A 80 -18.05 0.34 13.98
C LEU A 80 -18.14 0.75 15.44
N VAL A 81 -17.08 1.37 15.98
CA VAL A 81 -16.98 1.75 17.40
C VAL A 81 -16.55 3.21 17.56
N PRO A 82 -16.86 3.87 18.71
CA PRO A 82 -16.42 5.24 18.98
C PRO A 82 -14.89 5.39 18.93
N GLU A 83 -14.41 6.56 18.49
CA GLU A 83 -12.98 6.85 18.31
C GLU A 83 -12.18 6.63 19.60
N GLU A 84 -12.68 7.10 20.72
CA GLU A 84 -12.01 6.97 22.01
C GLU A 84 -11.77 5.51 22.42
N HIS A 85 -12.65 4.59 22.02
CA HIS A 85 -12.54 3.18 22.36
C HIS A 85 -11.46 2.49 21.53
N TRP A 86 -11.50 2.63 20.18
CA TRP A 86 -10.51 1.95 19.37
C TRP A 86 -9.11 2.58 19.47
N LEU A 87 -9.01 3.89 19.70
CA LEU A 87 -7.72 4.52 19.97
C LEU A 87 -7.07 4.01 21.27
N ALA A 88 -7.89 3.66 22.29
CA ALA A 88 -7.40 3.17 23.57
C ALA A 88 -7.09 1.66 23.56
N ASP A 89 -7.94 0.87 22.92
CA ASP A 89 -7.99 -0.58 23.14
C ASP A 89 -7.65 -1.41 21.87
N ASP A 90 -7.49 -0.77 20.69
CA ASP A 90 -7.08 -1.48 19.48
C ASP A 90 -5.58 -1.73 19.48
N PRO A 91 -5.14 -2.99 19.48
CA PRO A 91 -3.71 -3.32 19.52
C PRO A 91 -2.92 -2.82 18.29
N ARG A 92 -3.60 -2.51 17.17
CA ARG A 92 -2.97 -1.92 15.99
C ARG A 92 -2.41 -0.52 16.29
N VAL A 93 -3.09 0.25 17.14
CA VAL A 93 -2.68 1.61 17.52
C VAL A 93 -1.40 1.57 18.35
N GLU A 94 -1.38 0.77 19.42
CA GLU A 94 -0.20 0.60 20.26
C GLU A 94 0.99 0.02 19.48
N TRP A 95 0.73 -0.96 18.62
CA TRP A 95 1.75 -1.55 17.76
C TRP A 95 2.33 -0.52 16.79
N LEU A 96 1.47 0.27 16.14
CA LEU A 96 1.91 1.31 15.20
C LEU A 96 2.79 2.34 15.90
N GLU A 97 2.40 2.81 17.09
CA GLU A 97 3.18 3.74 17.90
C GLU A 97 4.58 3.18 18.20
N LYS A 98 4.65 1.96 18.72
CA LYS A 98 5.92 1.28 19.03
C LYS A 98 6.78 1.08 17.78
N LYS A 99 6.17 0.69 16.66
CA LYS A 99 6.88 0.50 15.38
C LYS A 99 7.46 1.81 14.87
N LEU A 100 6.70 2.91 14.90
CA LEU A 100 7.16 4.23 14.48
C LEU A 100 8.31 4.73 15.38
N ILE A 101 8.21 4.57 16.68
CA ILE A 101 9.29 4.93 17.61
C ILE A 101 10.55 4.11 17.32
N GLY A 102 10.42 2.80 17.10
CA GLY A 102 11.56 1.92 16.82
C GLY A 102 12.22 2.16 15.46
N LEU A 103 11.49 2.72 14.50
CA LEU A 103 12.01 3.02 13.16
C LEU A 103 12.64 4.42 13.06
N ARG A 104 12.68 5.23 14.12
CA ARG A 104 13.32 6.56 14.07
C ARG A 104 14.79 6.45 13.64
N PRO A 105 15.28 7.32 12.75
CA PRO A 105 14.63 8.48 12.10
C PRO A 105 13.98 8.15 10.75
N ALA A 106 13.75 6.88 10.39
CA ALA A 106 13.23 6.49 9.10
C ALA A 106 11.82 7.05 8.84
N LYS A 107 11.56 7.39 7.58
CA LYS A 107 10.25 7.83 7.10
C LYS A 107 9.34 6.63 6.83
N VAL A 108 8.10 6.71 7.29
CA VAL A 108 7.11 5.63 7.19
C VAL A 108 5.84 6.14 6.54
N VAL A 109 5.35 5.44 5.53
CA VAL A 109 4.01 5.66 4.97
C VAL A 109 3.06 4.67 5.62
N VAL A 110 1.95 5.16 6.16
CA VAL A 110 0.88 4.34 6.73
C VAL A 110 -0.35 4.50 5.85
N ILE A 111 -0.92 3.41 5.39
CA ILE A 111 -2.14 3.41 4.57
C ILE A 111 -3.29 2.85 5.39
N CYS A 112 -4.38 3.63 5.44
CA CYS A 112 -5.66 3.29 6.02
C CYS A 112 -6.72 3.20 4.92
N ALA A 113 -7.76 2.41 5.12
CA ALA A 113 -8.85 2.29 4.16
C ALA A 113 -9.68 3.59 4.05
N SER A 114 -9.75 4.41 5.10
CA SER A 114 -10.56 5.62 5.10
C SER A 114 -9.79 6.88 5.50
N ALA A 115 -10.27 8.03 4.98
CA ALA A 115 -9.77 9.34 5.40
C ALA A 115 -10.01 9.60 6.89
N GLN A 116 -11.15 9.16 7.44
CA GLN A 116 -11.47 9.34 8.86
C GLN A 116 -10.47 8.63 9.76
N THR A 117 -10.19 7.35 9.48
CA THR A 117 -9.17 6.58 10.23
C THR A 117 -7.79 7.25 10.12
N ALA A 118 -7.42 7.72 8.92
CA ALA A 118 -6.14 8.41 8.72
C ALA A 118 -6.03 9.71 9.53
N MET A 119 -7.08 10.55 9.55
CA MET A 119 -7.10 11.81 10.31
C MET A 119 -7.03 11.56 11.82
N VAL A 120 -7.80 10.59 12.32
CA VAL A 120 -7.84 10.27 13.74
C VAL A 120 -6.52 9.71 14.23
N LEU A 121 -5.90 8.79 13.47
CA LEU A 121 -4.57 8.27 13.78
C LEU A 121 -3.50 9.36 13.74
N GLU A 122 -3.51 10.22 12.75
CA GLU A 122 -2.55 11.33 12.65
C GLU A 122 -2.63 12.23 13.88
N HIS A 123 -3.83 12.63 14.27
CA HIS A 123 -4.07 13.45 15.44
C HIS A 123 -3.61 12.77 16.74
N TYR A 124 -3.93 11.49 16.91
CA TYR A 124 -3.46 10.69 18.03
C TYR A 124 -1.94 10.64 18.10
N LEU A 125 -1.28 10.32 17.00
CA LEU A 125 0.18 10.20 16.94
C LEU A 125 0.88 11.52 17.28
N GLN A 126 0.35 12.65 16.82
CA GLN A 126 0.90 13.96 17.17
C GLN A 126 0.71 14.30 18.65
N LEU A 127 -0.52 14.21 19.14
CA LEU A 127 -0.86 14.75 20.47
C LEU A 127 -0.53 13.80 21.61
N ARG A 128 -0.68 12.50 21.42
CA ARG A 128 -0.50 11.50 22.48
C ARG A 128 0.86 10.84 22.44
N ALA A 129 1.30 10.44 21.24
CA ALA A 129 2.57 9.74 21.07
C ALA A 129 3.77 10.67 20.83
N GLY A 130 3.55 11.96 20.57
CA GLY A 130 4.61 12.91 20.25
C GLY A 130 5.39 12.53 18.99
N ILE A 131 4.71 11.91 18.02
CA ILE A 131 5.28 11.50 16.74
C ILE A 131 4.86 12.52 15.69
N ARG A 132 5.82 13.19 15.07
CA ARG A 132 5.57 14.11 13.97
C ARG A 132 4.97 13.34 12.79
N SER A 133 3.72 13.62 12.47
CA SER A 133 2.95 12.98 11.41
C SER A 133 2.25 14.02 10.53
N ALA A 134 1.82 13.62 9.36
CA ALA A 134 0.98 14.41 8.47
C ALA A 134 -0.10 13.51 7.88
N ALA A 135 -1.32 14.03 7.75
CA ALA A 135 -2.41 13.33 7.06
C ALA A 135 -2.39 13.61 5.55
N PHE A 136 -2.74 12.58 4.76
CA PHE A 136 -2.82 12.69 3.30
C PHE A 136 -4.05 11.91 2.82
N HIS A 137 -5.13 12.62 2.49
CA HIS A 137 -6.41 12.01 2.14
C HIS A 137 -7.19 12.85 1.11
N GLU A 138 -8.27 12.29 0.57
CA GLU A 138 -9.08 12.88 -0.50
C GLU A 138 -9.79 14.19 -0.12
N HIS A 139 -10.06 14.43 1.15
CA HIS A 139 -10.72 15.66 1.60
C HIS A 139 -9.77 16.86 1.68
N LEU A 140 -8.46 16.65 1.60
CA LEU A 140 -7.50 17.74 1.48
C LEU A 140 -7.50 18.34 0.08
N SER A 141 -7.40 19.66 0.00
CA SER A 141 -7.13 20.35 -1.26
C SER A 141 -5.77 19.93 -1.83
N LEU A 142 -5.54 20.19 -3.11
CA LEU A 142 -4.26 19.88 -3.77
C LEU A 142 -3.09 20.57 -3.05
N ILE A 143 -3.27 21.82 -2.63
CA ILE A 143 -2.25 22.59 -1.92
C ILE A 143 -1.94 21.99 -0.56
N GLU A 144 -2.95 21.55 0.18
CA GLU A 144 -2.74 20.90 1.48
C GLU A 144 -2.02 19.58 1.34
N ARG A 145 -2.38 18.77 0.33
CA ARG A 145 -1.68 17.53 -0.01
C ARG A 145 -0.21 17.78 -0.36
N ASP A 146 0.07 18.83 -1.12
CA ASP A 146 1.45 19.20 -1.46
C ASP A 146 2.23 19.65 -0.22
N ARG A 147 1.61 20.40 0.69
CA ARG A 147 2.21 20.79 1.97
C ARG A 147 2.51 19.57 2.86
N ALA A 148 1.56 18.64 2.98
CA ALA A 148 1.75 17.40 3.75
C ALA A 148 2.91 16.57 3.18
N ALA A 149 2.96 16.42 1.85
CA ALA A 149 4.05 15.73 1.15
C ALA A 149 5.40 16.42 1.33
N ALA A 150 5.46 17.75 1.26
CA ALA A 150 6.67 18.53 1.49
C ALA A 150 7.14 18.42 2.96
N TYR A 151 6.22 18.49 3.92
CA TYR A 151 6.51 18.28 5.32
C TYR A 151 7.02 16.86 5.61
N PHE A 152 6.48 15.86 4.96
CA PHE A 152 6.98 14.49 5.06
C PHE A 152 8.35 14.31 4.41
N ALA A 153 8.67 15.05 3.34
CA ALA A 153 9.95 14.96 2.66
C ALA A 153 11.10 15.64 3.44
N ASP A 154 10.80 16.61 4.30
CA ASP A 154 11.79 17.29 5.12
C ASP A 154 12.45 16.29 6.11
N THR A 155 13.77 16.10 5.98
CA THR A 155 14.53 15.14 6.77
C THR A 155 14.92 15.65 8.17
N GLU A 156 14.92 16.97 8.39
CA GLU A 156 15.36 17.56 9.65
C GLU A 156 14.19 17.85 10.59
N GLN A 157 13.20 18.60 10.09
CA GLN A 157 12.08 19.10 10.89
C GLN A 157 10.75 18.45 10.52
N GLY A 158 10.72 17.66 9.47
CA GLY A 158 9.52 17.12 8.87
C GLY A 158 8.87 15.94 9.62
N ALA A 159 7.70 15.54 9.12
CA ALA A 159 6.98 14.39 9.64
C ALA A 159 7.78 13.10 9.48
N GLN A 160 7.77 12.26 10.51
CA GLN A 160 8.28 10.89 10.42
C GLN A 160 7.30 9.97 9.71
N ALA A 161 6.01 10.15 9.94
CA ALA A 161 4.96 9.33 9.37
C ALA A 161 4.02 10.15 8.48
N LEU A 162 3.67 9.59 7.31
CA LEU A 162 2.60 10.09 6.47
C LEU A 162 1.43 9.12 6.56
N ILE A 163 0.32 9.57 7.16
CA ILE A 163 -0.86 8.75 7.37
C ILE A 163 -1.83 9.03 6.22
N CYS A 164 -2.01 8.04 5.36
CA CYS A 164 -2.78 8.17 4.12
C CYS A 164 -4.09 7.40 4.20
N SER A 165 -5.13 7.91 3.53
CA SER A 165 -6.19 7.06 3.02
C SER A 165 -5.71 6.29 1.78
N GLU A 166 -6.56 5.50 1.14
CA GLU A 166 -6.22 4.75 -0.09
C GLU A 166 -5.60 5.62 -1.18
N ILE A 167 -5.95 6.90 -1.25
CA ILE A 167 -5.39 7.85 -2.21
C ILE A 167 -3.86 8.00 -2.08
N GLY A 168 -3.30 7.70 -0.91
CA GLY A 168 -1.85 7.72 -0.70
C GLY A 168 -1.10 6.60 -1.41
N SER A 169 -1.80 5.55 -1.85
CA SER A 169 -1.24 4.46 -2.63
C SER A 169 -1.06 4.80 -4.12
N GLU A 170 -1.69 5.87 -4.59
CA GLU A 170 -1.74 6.23 -6.00
C GLU A 170 -1.08 7.60 -6.31
N GLY A 171 -0.36 7.64 -7.40
CA GLY A 171 0.09 8.90 -8.05
C GLY A 171 1.18 9.69 -7.36
N ARG A 172 1.68 9.30 -6.18
CA ARG A 172 2.79 9.95 -5.48
C ARG A 172 3.99 9.02 -5.33
N ASN A 173 5.17 9.57 -5.52
CA ASN A 173 6.41 8.83 -5.42
C ASN A 173 7.22 9.31 -4.19
N PHE A 174 7.19 8.53 -3.12
CA PHE A 174 7.94 8.78 -1.89
C PHE A 174 9.19 7.89 -1.84
N GLN A 175 10.11 8.05 -2.80
CA GLN A 175 11.32 7.20 -2.93
C GLN A 175 12.22 7.17 -1.71
N PHE A 176 12.15 8.20 -0.86
CA PHE A 176 12.91 8.30 0.39
C PHE A 176 12.28 7.53 1.55
N ALA A 177 11.03 7.08 1.43
CA ALA A 177 10.35 6.28 2.43
C ALA A 177 10.40 4.80 2.06
N HIS A 178 11.12 4.01 2.86
CA HIS A 178 11.35 2.59 2.60
C HIS A 178 10.45 1.67 3.45
N HIS A 179 9.68 2.25 4.36
CA HIS A 179 8.75 1.53 5.22
C HIS A 179 7.31 1.88 4.85
N LEU A 180 6.52 0.84 4.62
CA LEU A 180 5.09 0.93 4.36
C LEU A 180 4.36 0.09 5.40
N VAL A 181 3.39 0.70 6.08
CA VAL A 181 2.46 0.01 6.97
C VAL A 181 1.09 0.02 6.33
N LEU A 182 0.47 -1.13 6.21
CA LEU A 182 -0.94 -1.27 5.88
C LEU A 182 -1.68 -1.44 7.21
N PHE A 183 -2.36 -0.40 7.65
CA PHE A 183 -3.11 -0.40 8.91
C PHE A 183 -4.36 -1.26 8.79
N ASP A 184 -5.01 -1.15 7.64
CA ASP A 184 -6.10 -1.99 7.21
C ASP A 184 -5.67 -2.78 5.98
N LEU A 185 -6.21 -3.97 5.79
CA LEU A 185 -6.02 -4.72 4.55
C LEU A 185 -6.97 -4.15 3.49
N PRO A 186 -6.44 -3.83 2.29
CA PRO A 186 -7.26 -3.39 1.16
C PRO A 186 -8.17 -4.49 0.61
#